data_344affa913f6f6ad7ac760de37e619e4
#
_entry.id   344affa913f6f6ad7ac760de37e619e4
#
_cell.length_a   1.000
_cell.length_b   1.000
_cell.length_c   1.000
_cell.angle_alpha   90.00
_cell.angle_beta   90.00
_cell.angle_gamma   90.00
#
_symmetry.space_group_name_H-M   'P 1'
#
loop_
_entity.id
_entity.type
_entity.pdbx_description
1 polymer ?
#
loop_
_entity_poly.entity_id
_entity_poly.type
_entity_poly.pdbx_seq_one_letter_code
_entity_poly.pdbx_strand_id
1 'polypeptide(L)'
;QKEENHEFLEMAKVDVFGDNIYCYTPKGDVKELPKGANILDFAYMIHEEVGNHAVGAHVNGKFVSLKQQLSSGDVVEILTNKSQRPRRDWLKLVKSANARNKIRKSLKEYDKLPALHFKQLKPVVTEEQGILAEAPDYASAVCVLAKCCNPLPGEDIAGLITKRRVISVHRIDCRAALKEQERWVAVQWKNGFNQKIRFYAVAEERSGLLADLLNVIANTGFEVKEAKAKLLDITLAQCSFLVIPKDLEHLKELVRRAQKVRGIKKMYFG
;
A
#
# COMPACT_ATOMS: atom_id res chain seq x y z
N GLN A 1 5.84 -17.59 53.61
CA GLN A 1 4.76 -18.02 52.68
C GLN A 1 3.72 -16.94 52.36
N LYS A 2 3.41 -15.97 53.24
CA LYS A 2 2.51 -14.85 52.91
C LYS A 2 3.19 -13.71 52.18
N GLU A 3 4.45 -13.45 52.45
CA GLU A 3 5.26 -12.43 51.76
C GLU A 3 5.68 -12.86 50.35
N GLU A 4 6.08 -14.11 50.17
CA GLU A 4 6.41 -14.67 48.85
C GLU A 4 5.20 -14.66 47.90
N ASN A 5 3.98 -14.90 48.42
CA ASN A 5 2.77 -14.81 47.61
C ASN A 5 2.41 -13.37 47.19
N HIS A 6 2.79 -12.37 48.02
CA HIS A 6 2.53 -10.98 47.69
C HIS A 6 3.52 -10.44 46.62
N GLU A 7 4.79 -10.82 46.72
CA GLU A 7 5.82 -10.51 45.71
C GLU A 7 5.49 -11.19 44.36
N PHE A 8 5.05 -12.45 44.40
CA PHE A 8 4.65 -13.16 43.19
C PHE A 8 3.40 -12.53 42.53
N LEU A 9 2.44 -12.06 43.33
CA LEU A 9 1.26 -11.35 42.84
C LEU A 9 1.58 -9.94 42.35
N GLU A 10 2.57 -9.26 42.92
CA GLU A 10 3.06 -7.97 42.42
C GLU A 10 3.84 -8.14 41.14
N MET A 11 4.71 -9.13 41.04
CA MET A 11 5.41 -9.49 39.75
C MET A 11 4.39 -9.92 38.69
N ALA A 12 3.39 -10.70 38.99
CA ALA A 12 2.30 -11.08 38.11
C ALA A 12 1.41 -9.91 37.68
N LYS A 13 1.24 -8.90 38.55
CA LYS A 13 0.50 -7.66 38.22
C LYS A 13 1.29 -6.73 37.32
N VAL A 14 2.60 -6.70 37.42
CA VAL A 14 3.47 -5.91 36.55
C VAL A 14 3.49 -6.50 35.14
N ASP A 15 3.39 -7.82 34.97
CA ASP A 15 3.35 -8.49 33.67
C ASP A 15 1.99 -8.39 32.96
N VAL A 16 0.89 -8.18 33.68
CA VAL A 16 -0.47 -8.12 33.11
C VAL A 16 -0.78 -6.79 32.41
N PHE A 17 0.01 -5.72 32.65
CA PHE A 17 -0.10 -4.40 32.01
C PHE A 17 1.18 -3.96 31.33
N GLY A 18 2.03 -4.88 30.91
CA GLY A 18 3.23 -4.58 30.14
C GLY A 18 2.89 -3.82 28.86
N ASP A 19 3.56 -2.69 28.61
CA ASP A 19 3.44 -1.91 27.38
C ASP A 19 4.04 -2.63 26.16
N ASN A 20 4.23 -3.95 26.23
CA ASN A 20 4.84 -4.81 25.22
C ASN A 20 3.87 -5.84 24.65
N ILE A 21 4.09 -6.21 23.41
CA ILE A 21 3.42 -7.29 22.71
C ILE A 21 4.44 -8.35 22.31
N TYR A 22 4.01 -9.60 22.23
CA TYR A 22 4.84 -10.74 21.87
C TYR A 22 4.35 -11.34 20.55
N CYS A 23 5.20 -11.28 19.52
CA CYS A 23 4.90 -11.82 18.20
C CYS A 23 5.89 -12.95 17.86
N TYR A 24 5.50 -13.82 16.96
CA TYR A 24 6.23 -15.04 16.62
C TYR A 24 6.75 -15.00 15.19
N THR A 25 7.94 -15.55 14.97
CA THR A 25 8.37 -15.92 13.61
C THR A 25 7.70 -17.24 13.20
N PRO A 26 7.66 -17.56 11.88
CA PRO A 26 7.15 -18.88 11.43
C PRO A 26 7.93 -20.08 12.01
N LYS A 27 9.14 -19.85 12.51
CA LYS A 27 9.96 -20.86 13.19
C LYS A 27 9.65 -21.02 14.67
N GLY A 28 8.75 -20.18 15.21
CA GLY A 28 8.37 -20.19 16.61
C GLY A 28 9.20 -19.28 17.52
N ASP A 29 10.16 -18.50 16.98
CA ASP A 29 10.92 -17.56 17.81
C ASP A 29 10.03 -16.42 18.29
N VAL A 30 10.06 -16.13 19.57
CA VAL A 30 9.33 -15.03 20.19
C VAL A 30 10.12 -13.72 20.04
N LYS A 31 9.43 -12.65 19.67
CA LYS A 31 9.96 -11.29 19.62
C LYS A 31 9.09 -10.37 20.45
N GLU A 32 9.72 -9.66 21.39
CA GLU A 32 9.08 -8.67 22.22
C GLU A 32 9.15 -7.29 21.56
N LEU A 33 8.04 -6.58 21.52
CA LEU A 33 7.88 -5.28 20.85
C LEU A 33 7.03 -4.34 21.72
N PRO A 34 7.24 -3.03 21.65
CA PRO A 34 6.39 -2.08 22.33
C PRO A 34 4.97 -2.12 21.77
N LYS A 35 3.99 -1.89 22.60
CA LYS A 35 2.58 -1.78 22.20
C LYS A 35 2.40 -0.74 21.10
N GLY A 36 1.67 -1.10 20.04
CA GLY A 36 1.50 -0.26 18.85
C GLY A 36 2.64 -0.37 17.84
N ALA A 37 3.62 -1.28 18.05
CA ALA A 37 4.62 -1.63 17.04
C ALA A 37 3.97 -2.18 15.79
N ASN A 38 4.62 -1.99 14.66
CA ASN A 38 4.17 -2.42 13.35
C ASN A 38 5.11 -3.48 12.72
N ILE A 39 4.77 -3.92 11.52
CA ILE A 39 5.56 -4.90 10.77
C ILE A 39 7.02 -4.47 10.60
N LEU A 40 7.25 -3.17 10.39
CA LEU A 40 8.60 -2.65 10.20
C LEU A 40 9.42 -2.73 11.49
N ASP A 41 8.81 -2.45 12.65
CA ASP A 41 9.45 -2.66 13.96
C ASP A 41 9.87 -4.12 14.14
N PHE A 42 9.00 -5.05 13.80
CA PHE A 42 9.26 -6.49 13.88
C PHE A 42 10.39 -6.90 12.93
N ALA A 43 10.40 -6.41 11.69
CA ALA A 43 11.45 -6.70 10.72
C ALA A 43 12.84 -6.28 11.23
N TYR A 44 12.96 -5.08 11.81
CA TYR A 44 14.20 -4.61 12.43
C TYR A 44 14.54 -5.33 13.73
N MET A 45 13.57 -5.93 14.42
CA MET A 45 13.81 -6.75 15.60
C MET A 45 14.42 -8.10 15.20
N ILE A 46 14.06 -8.66 14.05
CA ILE A 46 14.70 -9.88 13.53
C ILE A 46 16.16 -9.59 13.18
N HIS A 47 16.39 -8.73 12.19
CA HIS A 47 17.73 -8.36 11.74
C HIS A 47 17.71 -7.01 11.00
N GLU A 48 18.84 -6.27 11.00
CA GLU A 48 18.95 -4.99 10.30
C GLU A 48 18.71 -5.14 8.78
N GLU A 49 19.28 -6.17 8.15
CA GLU A 49 19.07 -6.44 6.73
C GLU A 49 17.62 -6.79 6.38
N VAL A 50 16.97 -7.59 7.23
CA VAL A 50 15.54 -7.92 7.05
C VAL A 50 14.71 -6.64 7.10
N GLY A 51 14.98 -5.76 8.06
CA GLY A 51 14.34 -4.45 8.17
C GLY A 51 14.60 -3.56 6.96
N ASN A 52 15.86 -3.45 6.53
CA ASN A 52 16.27 -2.60 5.40
C ASN A 52 15.61 -3.02 4.08
N HIS A 53 15.40 -4.32 3.89
CA HIS A 53 14.86 -4.91 2.66
C HIS A 53 13.37 -5.27 2.75
N ALA A 54 12.69 -4.94 3.87
CA ALA A 54 11.29 -5.28 4.06
C ALA A 54 10.38 -4.55 3.07
N VAL A 55 9.45 -5.28 2.44
CA VAL A 55 8.44 -4.76 1.50
C VAL A 55 7.01 -5.00 1.99
N GLY A 56 6.81 -5.95 2.90
CA GLY A 56 5.54 -6.32 3.50
C GLY A 56 5.71 -7.53 4.40
N ALA A 57 4.63 -8.12 4.85
CA ALA A 57 4.65 -9.34 5.64
C ALA A 57 3.39 -10.19 5.45
N HIS A 58 3.46 -11.48 5.78
CA HIS A 58 2.29 -12.27 6.08
C HIS A 58 2.09 -12.29 7.61
N VAL A 59 0.93 -11.87 8.07
CA VAL A 59 0.50 -11.99 9.46
C VAL A 59 -0.61 -13.03 9.52
N ASN A 60 -0.37 -14.11 10.25
CA ASN A 60 -1.31 -15.24 10.36
C ASN A 60 -1.74 -15.75 8.96
N GLY A 61 -0.79 -15.81 8.01
CA GLY A 61 -1.00 -16.24 6.64
C GLY A 61 -1.63 -15.20 5.70
N LYS A 62 -2.01 -14.01 6.19
CA LYS A 62 -2.57 -12.92 5.37
C LYS A 62 -1.50 -11.87 5.09
N PHE A 63 -1.41 -11.44 3.84
CA PHE A 63 -0.49 -10.36 3.46
C PHE A 63 -0.95 -9.03 4.05
N VAL A 64 0.02 -8.26 4.58
CA VAL A 64 -0.19 -6.93 5.15
C VAL A 64 0.96 -5.97 4.79
N SER A 65 0.68 -4.67 4.84
CA SER A 65 1.68 -3.63 4.60
C SER A 65 2.59 -3.42 5.80
N LEU A 66 3.75 -2.78 5.58
CA LEU A 66 4.71 -2.46 6.64
C LEU A 66 4.13 -1.57 7.77
N LYS A 67 3.05 -0.84 7.51
CA LYS A 67 2.39 0.05 8.47
C LYS A 67 1.42 -0.67 9.41
N GLN A 68 1.05 -1.93 9.08
CA GLN A 68 0.11 -2.70 9.88
C GLN A 68 0.63 -2.86 11.30
N GLN A 69 -0.19 -2.48 12.27
CA GLN A 69 0.09 -2.72 13.68
C GLN A 69 -0.05 -4.19 14.01
N LEU A 70 0.80 -4.65 14.91
CA LEU A 70 0.82 -6.02 15.41
C LEU A 70 0.08 -6.12 16.74
N SER A 71 -0.47 -7.30 16.96
CA SER A 71 -1.09 -7.73 18.23
C SER A 71 -0.29 -8.87 18.85
N SER A 72 -0.39 -9.02 20.15
CA SER A 72 0.23 -10.15 20.84
C SER A 72 -0.35 -11.47 20.31
N GLY A 73 0.52 -12.43 20.04
CA GLY A 73 0.16 -13.72 19.46
C GLY A 73 0.27 -13.81 17.93
N ASP A 74 0.51 -12.69 17.23
CA ASP A 74 0.65 -12.71 15.78
C ASP A 74 1.88 -13.51 15.32
N VAL A 75 1.69 -14.37 14.30
CA VAL A 75 2.78 -15.04 13.57
C VAL A 75 3.11 -14.21 12.34
N VAL A 76 4.35 -13.72 12.26
CA VAL A 76 4.77 -12.71 11.29
C VAL A 76 5.91 -13.24 10.43
N GLU A 77 5.69 -13.34 9.13
CA GLU A 77 6.69 -13.67 8.10
C GLU A 77 7.01 -12.41 7.28
N ILE A 78 8.23 -11.89 7.39
CA ILE A 78 8.65 -10.70 6.66
C ILE A 78 9.02 -11.03 5.22
N LEU A 79 8.46 -10.28 4.29
CA LEU A 79 8.83 -10.34 2.88
C LEU A 79 9.89 -9.28 2.59
N THR A 80 10.98 -9.72 1.94
CA THR A 80 12.12 -8.85 1.64
C THR A 80 12.41 -8.77 0.16
N ASN A 81 12.95 -7.63 -0.27
CA ASN A 81 13.48 -7.43 -1.61
C ASN A 81 14.86 -6.77 -1.52
N LYS A 82 15.88 -7.36 -2.14
CA LYS A 82 17.25 -6.85 -2.14
C LYS A 82 17.39 -5.44 -2.73
N SER A 83 16.45 -5.01 -3.58
CA SER A 83 16.42 -3.67 -4.15
C SER A 83 15.76 -2.63 -3.25
N GLN A 84 15.06 -3.05 -2.18
CA GLN A 84 14.43 -2.16 -1.22
C GLN A 84 15.50 -1.54 -0.31
N ARG A 85 15.28 -0.29 0.07
CA ARG A 85 16.17 0.46 0.98
C ARG A 85 15.34 1.19 2.04
N PRO A 86 15.93 1.48 3.20
CA PRO A 86 15.28 2.27 4.24
C PRO A 86 14.90 3.66 3.72
N ARG A 87 13.74 4.16 4.16
CA ARG A 87 13.20 5.45 3.75
C ARG A 87 13.11 6.40 4.94
N ARG A 88 13.22 7.71 4.68
CA ARG A 88 13.12 8.72 5.75
C ARG A 88 11.76 8.76 6.44
N ASP A 89 10.68 8.45 5.70
CA ASP A 89 9.32 8.39 6.25
C ASP A 89 9.13 7.20 7.22
N TRP A 90 9.93 6.13 7.11
CA TRP A 90 9.94 5.01 8.05
C TRP A 90 10.23 5.44 9.50
N LEU A 91 11.02 6.51 9.69
CA LEU A 91 11.29 7.06 11.02
C LEU A 91 10.04 7.55 11.76
N LYS A 92 9.00 7.94 11.00
CA LYS A 92 7.71 8.36 11.55
C LYS A 92 6.77 7.17 11.83
N LEU A 93 7.01 6.05 11.17
CA LEU A 93 6.17 4.85 11.29
C LEU A 93 6.55 4.01 12.50
N VAL A 94 7.86 3.79 12.70
CA VAL A 94 8.36 2.88 13.75
C VAL A 94 8.15 3.42 15.15
N LYS A 95 7.79 2.53 16.07
CA LYS A 95 7.61 2.82 17.50
C LYS A 95 8.87 2.53 18.30
N SER A 96 9.59 1.44 17.96
CA SER A 96 10.76 1.02 18.71
C SER A 96 11.98 1.93 18.48
N ALA A 97 12.72 2.22 19.56
CA ALA A 97 13.98 2.96 19.48
C ALA A 97 15.05 2.20 18.68
N ASN A 98 15.05 0.86 18.76
CA ASN A 98 15.96 -0.01 18.03
C ASN A 98 15.79 0.14 16.51
N ALA A 99 14.55 -0.01 16.01
CA ALA A 99 14.26 0.18 14.58
C ALA A 99 14.64 1.59 14.12
N ARG A 100 14.30 2.62 14.91
CA ARG A 100 14.61 4.02 14.59
C ARG A 100 16.12 4.27 14.46
N ASN A 101 16.92 3.69 15.34
CA ASN A 101 18.38 3.83 15.31
C ASN A 101 19.01 3.10 14.13
N LYS A 102 18.55 1.87 13.82
CA LYS A 102 19.00 1.10 12.67
C LYS A 102 18.65 1.79 11.36
N ILE A 103 17.41 2.33 11.22
CA ILE A 103 17.00 3.12 10.06
C ILE A 103 17.89 4.34 9.88
N ARG A 104 18.16 5.12 10.95
CA ARG A 104 19.04 6.29 10.87
C ARG A 104 20.46 5.94 10.42
N LYS A 105 21.01 4.85 10.93
CA LYS A 105 22.34 4.35 10.55
C LYS A 105 22.35 3.99 9.06
N SER A 106 21.40 3.18 8.61
CA SER A 106 21.30 2.74 7.21
C SER A 106 21.09 3.93 6.26
N LEU A 107 20.23 4.90 6.61
CA LEU A 107 20.06 6.11 5.79
C LEU A 107 21.36 6.89 5.61
N LYS A 108 22.19 7.01 6.65
CA LYS A 108 23.51 7.67 6.55
C LYS A 108 24.47 6.93 5.62
N GLU A 109 24.41 5.60 5.60
CA GLU A 109 25.23 4.77 4.72
C GLU A 109 24.77 4.87 3.27
N TYR A 110 23.45 4.83 3.02
CA TYR A 110 22.87 4.94 1.67
C TYR A 110 22.97 6.36 1.09
N ASP A 111 22.91 7.41 1.88
CA ASP A 111 23.13 8.80 1.43
C ASP A 111 24.57 9.02 0.92
N LYS A 112 25.53 8.15 1.29
CA LYS A 112 26.92 8.17 0.80
C LYS A 112 27.11 7.38 -0.51
N LEU A 113 26.16 6.51 -0.87
CA LEU A 113 26.21 5.77 -2.13
C LEU A 113 25.72 6.68 -3.27
N PRO A 114 26.41 6.71 -4.42
CA PRO A 114 25.92 7.45 -5.58
C PRO A 114 24.54 6.91 -5.93
N ALA A 115 23.58 7.82 -6.07
CA ALA A 115 22.25 7.47 -6.52
C ALA A 115 22.38 6.69 -7.84
N LEU A 116 21.74 5.51 -7.91
CA LEU A 116 21.64 4.78 -9.17
C LEU A 116 20.90 5.70 -10.16
N HIS A 117 21.66 6.38 -11.03
CA HIS A 117 21.09 7.19 -12.08
C HIS A 117 20.40 6.25 -13.07
N PHE A 118 19.10 6.16 -12.97
CA PHE A 118 18.31 5.65 -14.08
C PHE A 118 18.51 6.62 -15.23
N LYS A 119 19.28 6.23 -16.25
CA LYS A 119 19.34 6.97 -17.51
C LYS A 119 17.90 7.19 -17.96
N GLN A 120 17.51 8.45 -18.12
CA GLN A 120 16.20 8.86 -18.59
C GLN A 120 15.97 8.31 -19.99
N LEU A 121 15.45 7.09 -20.07
CA LEU A 121 14.72 6.66 -21.25
C LEU A 121 13.35 7.29 -21.10
N LYS A 122 13.03 8.28 -21.94
CA LYS A 122 11.67 8.83 -22.02
C LYS A 122 10.73 7.65 -22.27
N PRO A 123 9.90 7.22 -21.30
CA PRO A 123 8.89 6.24 -21.61
C PRO A 123 7.90 6.90 -22.57
N VAL A 124 7.52 6.20 -23.62
CA VAL A 124 6.34 6.57 -24.41
C VAL A 124 5.13 6.20 -23.54
N VAL A 125 4.86 7.03 -22.55
CA VAL A 125 3.68 6.94 -21.70
C VAL A 125 2.80 8.11 -22.11
N THR A 126 1.61 7.83 -22.52
CA THR A 126 0.59 8.86 -22.70
C THR A 126 0.47 9.63 -21.38
N GLU A 127 0.36 10.95 -21.43
CA GLU A 127 0.34 11.86 -20.26
C GLU A 127 -0.67 11.49 -19.17
N GLU A 128 -1.60 10.59 -19.49
CA GLU A 128 -2.66 10.11 -18.59
C GLU A 128 -2.23 8.93 -17.69
N GLN A 129 -1.06 8.30 -17.93
CA GLN A 129 -0.58 7.14 -17.16
C GLN A 129 0.54 7.55 -16.18
N GLY A 130 0.45 7.12 -14.94
CA GLY A 130 1.45 7.41 -13.91
C GLY A 130 1.08 8.51 -12.92
N ILE A 131 -0.17 8.94 -12.93
CA ILE A 131 -0.64 10.10 -12.15
C ILE A 131 -0.98 9.73 -10.71
N LEU A 132 -1.49 8.50 -10.48
CA LEU A 132 -2.13 8.12 -9.22
C LEU A 132 -1.20 7.59 -8.14
N ALA A 133 -0.09 6.98 -8.53
CA ALA A 133 0.85 6.37 -7.60
C ALA A 133 2.28 6.82 -7.87
N GLU A 134 3.12 6.74 -6.85
CA GLU A 134 4.54 7.07 -6.92
C GLU A 134 5.37 6.03 -6.17
N ALA A 135 6.62 5.90 -6.58
CA ALA A 135 7.62 5.10 -5.89
C ALA A 135 8.68 6.06 -5.31
N PRO A 136 8.66 6.33 -4.00
CA PRO A 136 9.53 7.34 -3.40
C PRO A 136 11.02 7.09 -3.59
N ASP A 137 11.41 5.81 -3.67
CA ASP A 137 12.80 5.43 -3.89
C ASP A 137 13.22 5.48 -5.37
N TYR A 138 12.26 5.71 -6.28
CA TYR A 138 12.44 5.74 -7.72
C TYR A 138 11.72 6.95 -8.32
N ALA A 139 12.10 8.16 -7.88
CA ALA A 139 11.42 9.42 -8.20
C ALA A 139 11.25 9.70 -9.72
N SER A 140 12.14 9.16 -10.55
CA SER A 140 12.07 9.28 -12.01
C SER A 140 11.32 8.12 -12.68
N ALA A 141 10.88 7.11 -11.95
CA ALA A 141 10.18 5.98 -12.53
C ALA A 141 8.68 6.28 -12.68
N VAL A 142 8.14 5.90 -13.83
CA VAL A 142 6.70 6.01 -14.08
C VAL A 142 6.00 4.83 -13.42
N CYS A 143 5.00 5.13 -12.59
CA CYS A 143 4.13 4.14 -11.98
C CYS A 143 2.86 3.99 -12.82
N VAL A 144 2.53 2.76 -13.24
CA VAL A 144 1.35 2.45 -14.05
C VAL A 144 0.50 1.41 -13.33
N LEU A 145 -0.80 1.67 -13.23
CA LEU A 145 -1.73 0.73 -12.58
C LEU A 145 -1.86 -0.57 -13.40
N ALA A 146 -1.73 -1.70 -12.73
CA ALA A 146 -1.76 -3.01 -13.39
C ALA A 146 -3.19 -3.39 -13.80
N LYS A 147 -3.36 -3.79 -15.06
CA LYS A 147 -4.67 -4.19 -15.62
C LYS A 147 -5.20 -5.52 -15.08
N CYS A 148 -4.33 -6.38 -14.52
CA CYS A 148 -4.71 -7.70 -13.99
C CYS A 148 -5.53 -7.61 -12.69
N CYS A 149 -5.29 -6.61 -11.85
CA CYS A 149 -5.94 -6.43 -10.56
C CYS A 149 -6.64 -5.08 -10.41
N ASN A 150 -6.33 -4.10 -11.27
CA ASN A 150 -6.92 -2.75 -11.30
C ASN A 150 -7.00 -2.13 -9.90
N PRO A 151 -5.84 -1.83 -9.28
CA PRO A 151 -5.83 -1.28 -7.93
C PRO A 151 -6.57 0.05 -7.89
N LEU A 152 -7.38 0.23 -6.85
CA LEU A 152 -8.18 1.44 -6.62
C LEU A 152 -7.58 2.28 -5.49
N PRO A 153 -7.73 3.62 -5.55
CA PRO A 153 -7.29 4.50 -4.47
C PRO A 153 -7.83 4.07 -3.11
N GLY A 154 -6.90 3.88 -2.16
CA GLY A 154 -7.22 3.40 -0.81
C GLY A 154 -6.96 1.91 -0.59
N GLU A 155 -6.76 1.12 -1.63
CA GLU A 155 -6.30 -0.27 -1.48
C GLU A 155 -4.80 -0.31 -1.19
N ASP A 156 -4.36 -1.38 -0.53
CA ASP A 156 -2.93 -1.66 -0.31
C ASP A 156 -2.28 -2.07 -1.63
N ILE A 157 -1.17 -1.41 -1.96
CA ILE A 157 -0.49 -1.58 -3.24
C ILE A 157 0.98 -1.93 -3.09
N ALA A 158 1.49 -2.67 -4.08
CA ALA A 158 2.90 -2.97 -4.26
C ALA A 158 3.32 -2.67 -5.70
N GLY A 159 4.53 -2.18 -5.89
CA GLY A 159 5.12 -1.93 -7.20
C GLY A 159 5.93 -3.12 -7.67
N LEU A 160 5.85 -3.46 -8.95
CA LEU A 160 6.67 -4.46 -9.60
C LEU A 160 7.51 -3.80 -10.69
N ILE A 161 8.83 -3.85 -10.57
CA ILE A 161 9.72 -3.30 -11.61
C ILE A 161 9.64 -4.17 -12.86
N THR A 162 9.21 -3.58 -13.96
CA THR A 162 9.14 -4.27 -15.25
C THR A 162 10.49 -4.19 -15.99
N LYS A 163 10.69 -5.08 -16.97
CA LYS A 163 11.89 -5.05 -17.86
C LYS A 163 12.04 -3.72 -18.60
N ARG A 164 10.95 -2.98 -18.79
CA ARG A 164 10.94 -1.64 -19.43
C ARG A 164 11.23 -0.50 -18.46
N ARG A 165 11.63 -0.80 -17.22
CA ARG A 165 11.89 0.17 -16.13
C ARG A 165 10.69 1.05 -15.78
N VAL A 166 9.48 0.55 -16.01
CA VAL A 166 8.23 1.10 -15.53
C VAL A 166 7.84 0.30 -14.29
N ILE A 167 7.30 0.94 -13.28
CA ILE A 167 6.77 0.28 -12.09
C ILE A 167 5.30 -0.02 -12.33
N SER A 168 4.97 -1.30 -12.44
CA SER A 168 3.59 -1.76 -12.48
C SER A 168 3.05 -1.82 -11.06
N VAL A 169 2.01 -1.04 -10.78
CA VAL A 169 1.39 -0.96 -9.45
C VAL A 169 0.26 -1.98 -9.37
N HIS A 170 0.38 -2.91 -8.45
CA HIS A 170 -0.57 -3.98 -8.23
C HIS A 170 -1.22 -3.85 -6.86
N ARG A 171 -2.39 -4.43 -6.69
CA ARG A 171 -2.87 -4.75 -5.36
C ARG A 171 -1.94 -5.76 -4.72
N ILE A 172 -1.78 -5.64 -3.43
CA ILE A 172 -0.86 -6.45 -2.66
C ILE A 172 -1.20 -7.96 -2.68
N ASP A 173 -2.49 -8.29 -2.84
CA ASP A 173 -3.02 -9.66 -2.95
C ASP A 173 -3.06 -10.19 -4.40
N CYS A 174 -2.49 -9.45 -5.36
CA CYS A 174 -2.54 -9.82 -6.77
C CYS A 174 -1.73 -11.09 -7.06
N ARG A 175 -2.40 -12.16 -7.49
CA ARG A 175 -1.78 -13.45 -7.81
C ARG A 175 -0.63 -13.35 -8.83
N ALA A 176 -0.71 -12.41 -9.78
CA ALA A 176 0.33 -12.21 -10.77
C ALA A 176 1.59 -11.57 -10.16
N ALA A 177 1.41 -10.61 -9.24
CA ALA A 177 2.51 -9.94 -8.57
C ALA A 177 3.17 -10.83 -7.50
N LEU A 178 2.39 -11.64 -6.80
CA LEU A 178 2.88 -12.58 -5.79
C LEU A 178 3.88 -13.61 -6.34
N LYS A 179 3.87 -13.90 -7.64
CA LYS A 179 4.84 -14.81 -8.28
C LYS A 179 6.23 -14.21 -8.47
N GLU A 180 6.36 -12.88 -8.40
CA GLU A 180 7.60 -12.15 -8.69
C GLU A 180 8.00 -11.22 -7.53
N GLN A 181 7.89 -11.70 -6.31
CA GLN A 181 8.14 -10.92 -5.09
C GLN A 181 9.55 -10.32 -5.01
N GLU A 182 10.53 -10.97 -5.61
CA GLU A 182 11.93 -10.48 -5.65
C GLU A 182 12.06 -9.12 -6.37
N ARG A 183 11.08 -8.74 -7.18
CA ARG A 183 11.07 -7.51 -7.97
C ARG A 183 10.14 -6.44 -7.40
N TRP A 184 9.62 -6.67 -6.20
CA TRP A 184 8.73 -5.72 -5.55
C TRP A 184 9.47 -4.49 -5.05
N VAL A 185 8.80 -3.37 -5.14
CA VAL A 185 9.26 -2.08 -4.62
C VAL A 185 8.12 -1.39 -3.88
N ALA A 186 8.47 -0.56 -2.91
CA ALA A 186 7.49 0.23 -2.20
C ALA A 186 6.90 1.30 -3.13
N VAL A 187 5.58 1.36 -3.14
CA VAL A 187 4.81 2.40 -3.83
C VAL A 187 3.75 2.94 -2.89
N GLN A 188 3.32 4.16 -3.17
CA GLN A 188 2.23 4.80 -2.42
C GLN A 188 1.32 5.57 -3.35
N TRP A 189 0.06 5.75 -2.92
CA TRP A 189 -0.86 6.64 -3.60
C TRP A 189 -0.38 8.09 -3.42
N LYS A 190 -0.47 8.88 -4.48
CA LYS A 190 -0.20 10.32 -4.40
C LYS A 190 -1.29 11.02 -3.59
N ASN A 191 -0.92 12.05 -2.84
CA ASN A 191 -1.87 12.81 -2.03
C ASN A 191 -2.44 14.04 -2.75
N GLY A 192 -1.73 14.58 -3.73
CA GLY A 192 -2.15 15.77 -4.49
C GLY A 192 -2.23 15.48 -5.98
N PHE A 193 -3.24 16.02 -6.64
CA PHE A 193 -3.49 15.82 -8.06
C PHE A 193 -3.73 17.17 -8.74
N ASN A 194 -2.90 17.48 -9.74
CA ASN A 194 -3.05 18.70 -10.55
C ASN A 194 -3.50 18.37 -11.98
N GLN A 195 -3.92 17.15 -12.23
CA GLN A 195 -4.22 16.65 -13.58
C GLN A 195 -5.58 15.98 -13.62
N LYS A 196 -6.15 15.94 -14.82
CA LYS A 196 -7.38 15.21 -15.10
C LYS A 196 -7.10 13.71 -15.05
N ILE A 197 -8.01 12.96 -14.47
CA ILE A 197 -7.92 11.51 -14.31
C ILE A 197 -9.13 10.88 -14.98
N ARG A 198 -8.91 9.82 -15.75
CA ARG A 198 -9.98 9.06 -16.37
C ARG A 198 -10.38 7.91 -15.46
N PHE A 199 -11.64 7.94 -15.04
CA PHE A 199 -12.29 6.92 -14.24
C PHE A 199 -13.21 6.09 -15.12
N TYR A 200 -13.16 4.78 -14.99
CA TYR A 200 -13.99 3.83 -15.71
C TYR A 200 -14.81 2.97 -14.75
N ALA A 201 -16.08 2.78 -15.11
CA ALA A 201 -16.98 1.85 -14.43
C ALA A 201 -17.60 0.90 -15.46
N VAL A 202 -17.45 -0.39 -15.27
CA VAL A 202 -18.13 -1.44 -16.03
C VAL A 202 -19.27 -1.97 -15.18
N ALA A 203 -20.46 -1.96 -15.72
CA ALA A 203 -21.67 -2.35 -15.02
C ALA A 203 -22.64 -3.08 -15.93
N GLU A 204 -23.65 -3.74 -15.33
CA GLU A 204 -24.80 -4.26 -16.05
C GLU A 204 -25.54 -3.12 -16.75
N GLU A 205 -25.81 -3.30 -18.05
CA GLU A 205 -26.55 -2.32 -18.83
C GLU A 205 -27.99 -2.19 -18.31
N ARG A 206 -28.37 -0.97 -18.02
CA ARG A 206 -29.74 -0.62 -17.62
C ARG A 206 -30.03 0.85 -17.86
N SER A 207 -31.32 1.13 -18.01
CA SER A 207 -31.78 2.52 -18.05
C SER A 207 -31.35 3.27 -16.77
N GLY A 208 -30.83 4.48 -16.94
CA GLY A 208 -30.39 5.36 -15.84
C GLY A 208 -28.99 5.08 -15.28
N LEU A 209 -28.26 4.04 -15.74
CA LEU A 209 -26.93 3.73 -15.25
C LEU A 209 -25.95 4.93 -15.29
N LEU A 210 -25.88 5.60 -16.44
CA LEU A 210 -25.00 6.77 -16.60
C LEU A 210 -25.43 7.92 -15.68
N ALA A 211 -26.74 8.13 -15.52
CA ALA A 211 -27.27 9.17 -14.63
C ALA A 211 -26.93 8.90 -13.16
N ASP A 212 -27.06 7.66 -12.70
CA ASP A 212 -26.70 7.27 -11.34
C ASP A 212 -25.21 7.50 -11.06
N LEU A 213 -24.34 7.11 -12.00
CA LEU A 213 -22.91 7.36 -11.87
C LEU A 213 -22.56 8.87 -11.87
N LEU A 214 -23.19 9.64 -12.75
CA LEU A 214 -23.01 11.10 -12.77
C LEU A 214 -23.47 11.75 -11.46
N ASN A 215 -24.61 11.32 -10.91
CA ASN A 215 -25.10 11.79 -9.61
C ASN A 215 -24.13 11.46 -8.49
N VAL A 216 -23.55 10.26 -8.47
CA VAL A 216 -22.53 9.88 -7.49
C VAL A 216 -21.31 10.79 -7.60
N ILE A 217 -20.81 11.02 -8.82
CA ILE A 217 -19.62 11.86 -9.06
C ILE A 217 -19.92 13.31 -8.63
N ALA A 218 -21.07 13.86 -9.03
CA ALA A 218 -21.48 15.21 -8.66
C ALA A 218 -21.63 15.37 -7.13
N ASN A 219 -22.28 14.41 -6.46
CA ASN A 219 -22.49 14.42 -5.01
C ASN A 219 -21.20 14.23 -4.21
N THR A 220 -20.12 13.80 -4.84
CA THR A 220 -18.78 13.79 -4.23
C THR A 220 -18.02 15.09 -4.47
N GLY A 221 -18.59 16.04 -5.23
CA GLY A 221 -18.00 17.35 -5.49
C GLY A 221 -16.94 17.36 -6.59
N PHE A 222 -16.93 16.34 -7.46
CA PHE A 222 -16.06 16.32 -8.64
C PHE A 222 -16.65 17.17 -9.77
N GLU A 223 -15.77 17.90 -10.43
CA GLU A 223 -16.08 18.50 -11.71
C GLU A 223 -15.88 17.47 -12.82
N VAL A 224 -16.97 17.13 -13.52
CA VAL A 224 -16.92 16.22 -14.67
C VAL A 224 -16.63 17.01 -15.93
N LYS A 225 -15.52 16.73 -16.58
CA LYS A 225 -15.15 17.37 -17.85
C LYS A 225 -15.64 16.61 -19.07
N GLU A 226 -15.80 15.31 -18.93
CA GLU A 226 -16.26 14.41 -19.99
C GLU A 226 -16.94 13.20 -19.37
N ALA A 227 -18.03 12.75 -19.96
CA ALA A 227 -18.73 11.51 -19.64
C ALA A 227 -19.09 10.78 -20.94
N LYS A 228 -18.77 9.51 -21.02
CA LYS A 228 -19.11 8.63 -22.17
C LYS A 228 -19.62 7.31 -21.65
N ALA A 229 -20.62 6.75 -22.34
CA ALA A 229 -21.09 5.38 -22.15
C ALA A 229 -20.91 4.61 -23.46
N LYS A 230 -20.44 3.37 -23.34
CA LYS A 230 -20.24 2.45 -24.46
C LYS A 230 -20.74 1.07 -24.05
N LEU A 231 -21.55 0.45 -24.88
CA LEU A 231 -21.89 -0.97 -24.73
C LEU A 231 -20.65 -1.81 -25.02
N LEU A 232 -20.32 -2.73 -24.12
CA LEU A 232 -19.28 -3.75 -24.32
C LEU A 232 -19.89 -5.00 -24.94
N ASP A 233 -21.09 -5.37 -24.47
CA ASP A 233 -21.92 -6.44 -24.99
C ASP A 233 -23.41 -6.15 -24.68
N ILE A 234 -24.31 -7.15 -24.90
CA ILE A 234 -25.77 -6.99 -24.71
C ILE A 234 -26.12 -6.69 -23.23
N THR A 235 -25.26 -7.11 -22.29
CA THR A 235 -25.50 -7.07 -20.83
C THR A 235 -24.62 -6.09 -20.08
N LEU A 236 -23.56 -5.62 -20.69
CA LEU A 236 -22.54 -4.81 -20.03
C LEU A 236 -22.29 -3.49 -20.75
N ALA A 237 -22.26 -2.43 -19.97
CA ALA A 237 -21.84 -1.11 -20.41
C ALA A 237 -20.58 -0.65 -19.67
N GLN A 238 -19.75 0.11 -20.35
CA GLN A 238 -18.62 0.83 -19.79
C GLN A 238 -18.91 2.32 -19.82
N CYS A 239 -18.96 2.92 -18.64
CA CYS A 239 -18.99 4.37 -18.49
C CYS A 239 -17.58 4.88 -18.20
N SER A 240 -17.20 5.99 -18.83
CA SER A 240 -15.92 6.66 -18.57
C SER A 240 -16.15 8.13 -18.27
N PHE A 241 -15.42 8.63 -17.30
CA PHE A 241 -15.52 10.01 -16.80
C PHE A 241 -14.14 10.62 -16.71
N LEU A 242 -13.99 11.87 -17.18
CA LEU A 242 -12.80 12.66 -16.99
C LEU A 242 -13.05 13.62 -15.82
N VAL A 243 -12.35 13.39 -14.71
CA VAL A 243 -12.56 14.12 -13.45
C VAL A 243 -11.25 14.76 -12.97
N ILE A 244 -11.38 15.80 -12.14
CA ILE A 244 -10.24 16.48 -11.50
C ILE A 244 -10.38 16.24 -9.99
N PRO A 245 -9.55 15.36 -9.39
CA PRO A 245 -9.55 15.15 -7.95
C PRO A 245 -8.80 16.27 -7.23
N LYS A 246 -9.18 16.55 -6.00
CA LYS A 246 -8.49 17.48 -5.11
C LYS A 246 -7.33 16.76 -4.40
N ASP A 247 -7.61 15.61 -3.83
CA ASP A 247 -6.68 14.80 -3.03
C ASP A 247 -7.06 13.31 -3.08
N LEU A 248 -6.29 12.51 -2.37
CA LEU A 248 -6.49 11.06 -2.30
C LEU A 248 -7.81 10.68 -1.61
N GLU A 249 -8.19 11.40 -0.56
CA GLU A 249 -9.44 11.12 0.17
C GLU A 249 -10.67 11.38 -0.71
N HIS A 250 -10.60 12.41 -1.53
CA HIS A 250 -11.64 12.71 -2.52
C HIS A 250 -11.81 11.55 -3.53
N LEU A 251 -10.70 10.95 -4.01
CA LEU A 251 -10.75 9.78 -4.87
C LEU A 251 -11.29 8.53 -4.17
N LYS A 252 -10.91 8.29 -2.92
CA LYS A 252 -11.42 7.17 -2.13
C LYS A 252 -12.93 7.26 -1.93
N GLU A 253 -13.42 8.46 -1.64
CA GLU A 253 -14.86 8.67 -1.47
C GLU A 253 -15.63 8.43 -2.77
N LEU A 254 -15.10 8.86 -3.91
CA LEU A 254 -15.66 8.54 -5.22
C LEU A 254 -15.77 7.02 -5.42
N VAL A 255 -14.67 6.29 -5.20
CA VAL A 255 -14.63 4.83 -5.34
C VAL A 255 -15.66 4.18 -4.42
N ARG A 256 -15.68 4.57 -3.14
CA ARG A 256 -16.59 4.03 -2.13
C ARG A 256 -18.06 4.20 -2.50
N ARG A 257 -18.44 5.36 -3.04
CA ARG A 257 -19.81 5.64 -3.45
C ARG A 257 -20.16 4.97 -4.77
N ALA A 258 -19.26 4.99 -5.74
CA ALA A 258 -19.48 4.36 -7.03
C ALA A 258 -19.64 2.84 -6.90
N GLN A 259 -18.93 2.18 -5.98
CA GLN A 259 -19.10 0.75 -5.68
C GLN A 259 -20.52 0.37 -5.23
N LYS A 260 -21.27 1.32 -4.64
CA LYS A 260 -22.65 1.09 -4.17
C LYS A 260 -23.69 1.21 -5.28
N VAL A 261 -23.31 1.69 -6.45
CA VAL A 261 -24.24 1.78 -7.60
C VAL A 261 -24.59 0.37 -8.06
N ARG A 262 -25.90 0.12 -8.18
CA ARG A 262 -26.43 -1.21 -8.58
C ARG A 262 -25.87 -1.65 -9.92
N GLY A 263 -25.36 -2.88 -9.97
CA GLY A 263 -24.89 -3.52 -11.20
C GLY A 263 -23.40 -3.28 -11.50
N ILE A 264 -22.65 -2.53 -10.70
CA ILE A 264 -21.21 -2.35 -10.89
C ILE A 264 -20.48 -3.69 -10.78
N LYS A 265 -19.69 -4.04 -11.79
CA LYS A 265 -18.87 -5.25 -11.87
C LYS A 265 -17.40 -4.94 -11.70
N LYS A 266 -16.94 -3.81 -12.22
CA LYS A 266 -15.52 -3.46 -12.22
C LYS A 266 -15.35 -1.96 -12.31
N MET A 267 -14.33 -1.45 -11.62
CA MET A 267 -13.88 -0.05 -11.74
C MET A 267 -12.37 -0.02 -11.92
N TYR A 268 -11.88 1.00 -12.59
CA TYR A 268 -10.45 1.23 -12.76
C TYR A 268 -10.17 2.66 -13.21
N PHE A 269 -8.92 3.05 -13.06
CA PHE A 269 -8.39 4.33 -13.54
C PHE A 269 -7.42 4.08 -14.70
N GLY A 270 -7.42 4.97 -15.69
CA GLY A 270 -6.57 4.89 -16.85
C GLY A 270 -5.93 6.21 -17.21
#